data_08c1d78586aa087fa16382bd21bb95e8
#
_entry.id   08c1d78586aa087fa16382bd21bb95e8
#
_cell.length_a   1.000
_cell.length_b   1.000
_cell.length_c   1.000
_cell.angle_alpha   90.00
_cell.angle_beta   90.00
_cell.angle_gamma   90.00
#
_symmetry.space_group_name_H-M   'P 1'
#
loop_
_entity.id
_entity.type
_entity.pdbx_description
1 polymer ?
#
loop_
_entity_poly.entity_id
_entity_poly.type
_entity_poly.pdbx_seq_one_letter_code
_entity_poly.pdbx_strand_id
1 'polypeptide(L)'
;YNYEVSLYKSYLLLFIVLAFVLKALYYFSIRAPRHSIGQATNAAIKLKDTKVRLLDVGHTGGTFLTDEFGYKVAEKKLFRVKLFSMIGGFLMPFLLIYIHSFIYENLVIYFMAIFLAFLGMVAERWLFFAQAKHVVNLYHGSQQV
;
A
#
# COMPACT_ATOMS: atom_id res chain seq x y z
N TYR A 1 -22.49 31.76 -11.47
CA TYR A 1 -21.05 31.44 -11.35
C TYR A 1 -20.72 30.79 -10.00
N ASN A 2 -21.14 31.35 -8.89
CA ASN A 2 -20.87 30.80 -7.55
C ASN A 2 -21.53 29.45 -7.28
N TYR A 3 -22.69 29.18 -7.85
CA TYR A 3 -23.39 27.91 -7.68
C TYR A 3 -22.67 26.74 -8.36
N GLU A 4 -22.20 26.92 -9.59
CA GLU A 4 -21.45 25.87 -10.30
C GLU A 4 -20.14 25.54 -9.61
N VAL A 5 -19.38 26.57 -9.16
CA VAL A 5 -18.14 26.36 -8.40
C VAL A 5 -18.38 25.58 -7.11
N SER A 6 -19.48 25.87 -6.40
CA SER A 6 -19.89 25.13 -5.20
C SER A 6 -20.20 23.65 -5.49
N LEU A 7 -20.87 23.38 -6.61
CA LEU A 7 -21.15 22.01 -7.06
C LEU A 7 -19.87 21.23 -7.35
N TYR A 8 -18.94 21.80 -8.09
CA TYR A 8 -17.65 21.14 -8.40
C TYR A 8 -16.85 20.82 -7.12
N LYS A 9 -16.82 21.72 -6.14
CA LYS A 9 -16.19 21.49 -4.83
C LYS A 9 -16.85 20.31 -4.10
N SER A 10 -18.18 20.25 -4.10
CA SER A 10 -18.93 19.15 -3.45
C SER A 10 -18.66 17.81 -4.10
N TYR A 11 -18.62 17.73 -5.42
CA TYR A 11 -18.24 16.51 -6.14
C TYR A 11 -16.79 16.10 -5.85
N LEU A 12 -15.86 17.05 -5.83
CA LEU A 12 -14.47 16.78 -5.51
C LEU A 12 -14.31 16.15 -4.11
N LEU A 13 -14.96 16.74 -3.10
CA LEU A 13 -14.96 16.21 -1.74
C LEU A 13 -15.58 14.81 -1.66
N LEU A 14 -16.69 14.59 -2.35
CA LEU A 14 -17.35 13.28 -2.43
C LEU A 14 -16.43 12.22 -3.05
N PHE A 15 -15.73 12.54 -4.15
CA PHE A 15 -14.79 11.60 -4.76
C PHE A 15 -13.59 11.30 -3.88
N ILE A 16 -13.07 12.28 -3.11
CA ILE A 16 -11.99 12.04 -2.15
C ILE A 16 -12.45 11.08 -1.05
N VAL A 17 -13.65 11.28 -0.51
CA VAL A 17 -14.23 10.38 0.50
C VAL A 17 -14.44 8.97 -0.07
N LEU A 18 -14.98 8.86 -1.27
CA LEU A 18 -15.19 7.57 -1.93
C LEU A 18 -13.86 6.85 -2.15
N ALA A 19 -12.84 7.54 -2.65
CA ALA A 19 -11.52 6.99 -2.85
C ALA A 19 -10.87 6.54 -1.52
N PHE A 20 -11.03 7.32 -0.45
CA PHE A 20 -10.57 6.94 0.89
C PHE A 20 -11.24 5.66 1.39
N VAL A 21 -12.57 5.56 1.27
CA VAL A 21 -13.33 4.37 1.68
C VAL A 21 -12.90 3.14 0.88
N LEU A 22 -12.81 3.24 -0.44
CA LEU A 22 -12.34 2.14 -1.29
C LEU A 22 -10.93 1.69 -0.92
N LYS A 23 -10.05 2.64 -0.60
CA LYS A 23 -8.68 2.32 -0.16
C LYS A 23 -8.65 1.68 1.22
N ALA A 24 -9.47 2.13 2.14
CA ALA A 24 -9.61 1.51 3.45
C ALA A 24 -10.12 0.06 3.34
N LEU A 25 -11.13 -0.18 2.51
CA LEU A 25 -11.65 -1.52 2.21
C LEU A 25 -10.57 -2.42 1.58
N TYR A 26 -9.79 -1.88 0.65
CA TYR A 26 -8.66 -2.60 0.07
C TYR A 26 -7.64 -3.04 1.13
N TYR A 27 -7.24 -2.15 2.03
CA TYR A 27 -6.31 -2.50 3.11
C TYR A 27 -6.91 -3.50 4.11
N PHE A 28 -8.20 -3.43 4.35
CA PHE A 28 -8.92 -4.41 5.19
C PHE A 28 -8.96 -5.79 4.51
N SER A 29 -9.26 -5.84 3.22
CA SER A 29 -9.32 -7.08 2.45
C SER A 29 -7.96 -7.81 2.36
N ILE A 30 -6.85 -7.05 2.24
CA ILE A 30 -5.50 -7.64 2.20
C ILE A 30 -5.10 -8.26 3.56
N ARG A 31 -5.73 -7.87 4.66
CA ARG A 31 -5.49 -8.47 5.99
C ARG A 31 -6.02 -9.90 6.12
N ALA A 32 -6.81 -10.38 5.18
CA ALA A 32 -7.31 -11.76 5.21
C ALA A 32 -6.13 -12.75 5.30
N PRO A 33 -6.20 -13.76 6.18
CA PRO A 33 -5.13 -14.72 6.35
C PRO A 33 -4.90 -15.47 5.03
N ARG A 34 -3.75 -15.24 4.44
CA ARG A 34 -3.31 -16.03 3.29
C ARG A 34 -2.79 -17.36 3.80
N HIS A 35 -3.17 -18.42 3.14
CA HIS A 35 -2.62 -19.74 3.43
C HIS A 35 -1.08 -19.66 3.48
N SER A 36 -0.49 -20.25 4.51
CA SER A 36 0.97 -20.32 4.61
C SER A 36 1.49 -21.09 3.39
N ILE A 37 2.63 -20.68 2.87
CA ILE A 37 3.27 -21.37 1.72
C ILE A 37 3.47 -22.84 2.02
N GLY A 38 3.77 -23.21 3.28
CA GLY A 38 3.85 -24.59 3.71
C GLY A 38 2.56 -25.40 3.49
N GLN A 39 1.39 -24.79 3.69
CA GLN A 39 0.11 -25.46 3.41
C GLN A 39 -0.11 -25.66 1.90
N ALA A 40 0.23 -24.67 1.10
CA ALA A 40 0.14 -24.76 -0.36
C ALA A 40 1.11 -25.81 -0.91
N THR A 41 2.33 -25.87 -0.40
CA THR A 41 3.34 -26.87 -0.79
C THR A 41 2.91 -28.27 -0.37
N ASN A 42 2.40 -28.44 0.85
CA ASN A 42 1.87 -29.73 1.32
C ASN A 42 0.69 -30.21 0.46
N ALA A 43 -0.20 -29.29 0.07
CA ALA A 43 -1.31 -29.63 -0.83
C ALA A 43 -0.83 -30.05 -2.21
N ALA A 44 0.20 -29.41 -2.76
CA ALA A 44 0.76 -29.71 -4.07
C ALA A 44 1.40 -31.12 -4.11
N ILE A 45 2.05 -31.56 -3.04
CA ILE A 45 2.67 -32.89 -2.94
C ILE A 45 1.77 -33.93 -2.26
N LYS A 46 0.49 -33.59 -1.97
CA LYS A 46 -0.51 -34.46 -1.34
C LYS A 46 -0.12 -35.02 0.05
N LEU A 47 0.77 -34.35 0.75
CA LEU A 47 1.13 -34.68 2.12
C LEU A 47 0.31 -33.85 3.10
N LYS A 48 -0.41 -34.48 4.01
CA LYS A 48 -1.14 -33.83 5.09
C LYS A 48 -0.28 -33.84 6.35
N ASP A 49 -0.32 -32.73 7.10
CA ASP A 49 0.28 -32.60 8.44
C ASP A 49 1.81 -32.77 8.54
N THR A 50 2.52 -32.53 7.44
CA THR A 50 3.99 -32.57 7.41
C THR A 50 4.57 -31.18 7.22
N LYS A 51 5.73 -30.93 7.83
CA LYS A 51 6.50 -29.70 7.57
C LYS A 51 7.40 -29.95 6.37
N VAL A 52 7.01 -29.40 5.24
CA VAL A 52 7.85 -29.43 4.04
C VAL A 52 8.99 -28.44 4.20
N ARG A 53 10.21 -28.90 3.95
CA ARG A 53 11.42 -28.08 3.95
C ARG A 53 12.09 -28.16 2.59
N LEU A 54 12.58 -27.04 2.10
CA LEU A 54 13.43 -27.02 0.92
C LEU A 54 14.72 -27.78 1.22
N LEU A 55 15.01 -28.84 0.46
CA LEU A 55 16.15 -29.72 0.70
C LEU A 55 17.43 -29.15 0.09
N ASP A 56 17.31 -28.58 -1.10
CA ASP A 56 18.43 -28.01 -1.84
C ASP A 56 18.12 -26.58 -2.29
N VAL A 57 19.12 -25.74 -2.20
CA VAL A 57 19.03 -24.33 -2.56
C VAL A 57 19.88 -24.15 -3.81
N GLY A 58 19.26 -23.81 -4.93
CA GLY A 58 19.95 -23.67 -6.22
C GLY A 58 21.10 -22.66 -6.23
N HIS A 59 21.12 -21.73 -5.27
CA HIS A 59 22.19 -20.77 -5.05
C HIS A 59 22.54 -20.63 -3.57
N THR A 60 23.78 -20.91 -3.21
CA THR A 60 24.30 -20.77 -1.84
C THR A 60 24.90 -19.40 -1.54
N GLY A 61 25.17 -18.59 -2.56
CA GLY A 61 25.67 -17.23 -2.43
C GLY A 61 24.55 -16.19 -2.55
N GLY A 62 24.55 -15.19 -1.68
CA GLY A 62 23.68 -14.02 -1.84
C GLY A 62 23.96 -13.36 -3.20
N THR A 63 22.93 -13.12 -3.97
CA THR A 63 22.99 -12.36 -5.21
C THR A 63 22.44 -10.96 -4.95
N PHE A 64 22.90 -9.98 -5.72
CA PHE A 64 22.37 -8.62 -5.72
C PHE A 64 20.82 -8.61 -5.70
N LEU A 65 20.18 -9.51 -6.43
CA LEU A 65 18.73 -9.65 -6.47
C LEU A 65 18.12 -10.09 -5.11
N THR A 66 18.80 -10.96 -4.34
CA THR A 66 18.30 -11.39 -3.02
C THR A 66 18.47 -10.32 -1.96
N ASP A 67 19.44 -9.45 -2.09
CA ASP A 67 19.67 -8.32 -1.20
C ASP A 67 18.70 -7.17 -1.49
N GLU A 68 18.34 -6.94 -2.76
CA GLU A 68 17.37 -5.93 -3.15
C GLU A 68 15.92 -6.35 -2.90
N PHE A 69 15.56 -7.60 -3.11
CA PHE A 69 14.18 -8.08 -2.94
C PHE A 69 13.77 -8.33 -1.47
N GLY A 70 14.70 -8.28 -0.55
CA GLY A 70 14.43 -8.44 0.87
C GLY A 70 14.34 -7.12 1.62
N TYR A 71 13.35 -6.25 1.34
CA TYR A 71 13.12 -4.99 2.07
C TYR A 71 12.77 -5.22 3.56
N LYS A 72 13.67 -5.85 4.33
CA LYS A 72 13.52 -6.04 5.79
C LYS A 72 13.30 -4.72 6.53
N VAL A 73 13.85 -3.62 6.00
CA VAL A 73 13.64 -2.27 6.53
C VAL A 73 12.22 -1.77 6.25
N ALA A 74 11.63 -2.18 5.14
CA ALA A 74 10.27 -1.80 4.78
C ALA A 74 9.24 -2.40 5.75
N GLU A 75 9.37 -3.65 6.16
CA GLU A 75 8.42 -4.30 7.08
C GLU A 75 8.24 -3.52 8.39
N LYS A 76 9.33 -3.04 8.99
CA LYS A 76 9.30 -2.25 10.23
C LYS A 76 8.62 -0.88 10.06
N LYS A 77 8.62 -0.33 8.86
CA LYS A 77 8.08 1.00 8.55
C LYS A 77 6.73 0.97 7.81
N LEU A 78 6.28 -0.21 7.37
CA LEU A 78 5.06 -0.37 6.57
C LEU A 78 3.84 0.32 7.17
N PHE A 79 3.63 0.18 8.47
CA PHE A 79 2.49 0.81 9.13
C PHE A 79 2.55 2.34 9.06
N ARG A 80 3.73 2.93 9.29
CA ARG A 80 3.91 4.39 9.22
C ARG A 80 3.67 4.93 7.82
N VAL A 81 4.17 4.22 6.81
CA VAL A 81 3.98 4.62 5.41
C VAL A 81 2.53 4.45 4.98
N LYS A 82 1.83 3.40 5.45
CA LYS A 82 0.38 3.26 5.25
C LYS A 82 -0.40 4.43 5.87
N LEU A 83 -0.06 4.76 7.10
CA LEU A 83 -0.69 5.87 7.81
C LEU A 83 -0.42 7.20 7.09
N PHE A 84 0.81 7.43 6.67
CA PHE A 84 1.18 8.62 5.89
C PHE A 84 0.42 8.69 4.56
N SER A 85 0.31 7.58 3.83
CA SER A 85 -0.45 7.53 2.58
C SER A 85 -1.94 7.84 2.79
N MET A 86 -2.55 7.30 3.85
CA MET A 86 -3.97 7.52 4.14
C MET A 86 -4.24 8.94 4.63
N ILE A 87 -3.43 9.45 5.56
CA ILE A 87 -3.60 10.80 6.11
C ILE A 87 -3.17 11.85 5.08
N GLY A 88 -1.95 11.75 4.56
CA GLY A 88 -1.38 12.73 3.64
C GLY A 88 -2.05 12.70 2.27
N GLY A 89 -2.40 11.52 1.77
CA GLY A 89 -3.00 11.36 0.45
C GLY A 89 -4.48 11.67 0.36
N PHE A 90 -5.23 11.49 1.45
CA PHE A 90 -6.69 11.65 1.42
C PHE A 90 -7.20 12.62 2.48
N LEU A 91 -6.86 12.43 3.76
CA LEU A 91 -7.43 13.20 4.85
C LEU A 91 -7.00 14.67 4.81
N MET A 92 -5.70 14.94 4.62
CA MET A 92 -5.19 16.32 4.58
C MET A 92 -5.69 17.09 3.36
N PRO A 93 -5.67 16.57 2.13
CA PRO A 93 -6.30 17.24 0.99
C PRO A 93 -7.78 17.52 1.19
N PHE A 94 -8.53 16.55 1.76
CA PHE A 94 -9.94 16.74 2.10
C PHE A 94 -10.13 17.91 3.06
N LEU A 95 -9.38 17.94 4.18
CA LEU A 95 -9.49 19.00 5.18
C LEU A 95 -9.12 20.37 4.60
N LEU A 96 -8.06 20.45 3.80
CA LEU A 96 -7.66 21.70 3.15
C LEU A 96 -8.76 22.24 2.25
N ILE A 97 -9.35 21.41 1.40
CA ILE A 97 -10.42 21.83 0.49
C ILE A 97 -11.70 22.15 1.28
N TYR A 98 -12.02 21.39 2.30
CA TYR A 98 -13.19 21.62 3.15
C TYR A 98 -13.09 22.95 3.90
N ILE A 99 -11.99 23.18 4.61
CA ILE A 99 -11.74 24.42 5.36
C ILE A 99 -11.72 25.64 4.41
N HIS A 100 -11.08 25.48 3.25
CA HIS A 100 -11.02 26.51 2.23
C HIS A 100 -12.42 26.94 1.72
N SER A 101 -13.39 26.04 1.77
CA SER A 101 -14.77 26.38 1.37
C SER A 101 -15.43 27.42 2.28
N PHE A 102 -14.90 27.64 3.49
CA PHE A 102 -15.39 28.62 4.46
C PHE A 102 -14.54 29.88 4.56
N ILE A 103 -13.33 29.87 4.01
CA ILE A 103 -12.37 30.97 4.05
C ILE A 103 -12.26 31.54 2.63
N TYR A 104 -11.62 32.69 2.48
CA TYR A 104 -11.43 33.34 1.16
C TYR A 104 -10.76 32.42 0.15
N GLU A 105 -11.23 32.45 -1.09
CA GLU A 105 -10.70 31.64 -2.19
C GLU A 105 -9.22 31.95 -2.44
N ASN A 106 -8.35 30.99 -2.13
CA ASN A 106 -6.93 31.09 -2.35
C ASN A 106 -6.43 29.87 -3.16
N LEU A 107 -5.97 30.13 -4.37
CA LEU A 107 -5.48 29.11 -5.29
C LEU A 107 -4.32 28.27 -4.71
N VAL A 108 -3.51 28.86 -3.84
CA VAL A 108 -2.38 28.18 -3.19
C VAL A 108 -2.82 26.95 -2.38
N ILE A 109 -3.98 27.01 -1.73
CA ILE A 109 -4.51 25.89 -0.93
C ILE A 109 -4.85 24.67 -1.82
N TYR A 110 -5.39 24.92 -3.03
CA TYR A 110 -5.63 23.83 -3.98
C TYR A 110 -4.33 23.18 -4.46
N PHE A 111 -3.30 24.00 -4.75
CA PHE A 111 -1.99 23.47 -5.13
C PHE A 111 -1.36 22.65 -3.99
N MET A 112 -1.49 23.11 -2.74
CA MET A 112 -1.03 22.35 -1.57
C MET A 112 -1.80 21.03 -1.41
N ALA A 113 -3.12 21.03 -1.59
CA ALA A 113 -3.92 19.83 -1.53
C ALA A 113 -3.52 18.82 -2.61
N ILE A 114 -3.32 19.25 -3.85
CA ILE A 114 -2.84 18.43 -4.97
C ILE A 114 -1.46 17.86 -4.65
N PHE A 115 -0.54 18.68 -4.17
CA PHE A 115 0.82 18.24 -3.82
C PHE A 115 0.82 17.17 -2.73
N LEU A 116 0.04 17.34 -1.66
CA LEU A 116 -0.11 16.35 -0.60
C LEU A 116 -0.74 15.06 -1.10
N ALA A 117 -1.78 15.16 -1.93
CA ALA A 117 -2.39 13.99 -2.56
C ALA A 117 -1.38 13.22 -3.42
N PHE A 118 -0.56 13.93 -4.18
CA PHE A 118 0.50 13.33 -4.99
C PHE A 118 1.53 12.60 -4.12
N LEU A 119 2.04 13.21 -3.04
CA LEU A 119 2.96 12.56 -2.11
C LEU A 119 2.36 11.31 -1.46
N GLY A 120 1.08 11.38 -1.07
CA GLY A 120 0.34 10.23 -0.55
C GLY A 120 0.23 9.08 -1.56
N MET A 121 0.01 9.42 -2.84
CA MET A 121 -0.04 8.45 -3.93
C MET A 121 1.32 7.80 -4.20
N VAL A 122 2.41 8.58 -4.19
CA VAL A 122 3.78 8.06 -4.32
C VAL A 122 4.10 7.09 -3.18
N ALA A 123 3.77 7.45 -1.94
CA ALA A 123 3.94 6.58 -0.78
C ALA A 123 3.13 5.28 -0.91
N GLU A 124 1.92 5.35 -1.45
CA GLU A 124 1.05 4.20 -1.71
C GLU A 124 1.65 3.26 -2.77
N ARG A 125 2.18 3.82 -3.86
CA ARG A 125 2.85 3.03 -4.90
C ARG A 125 4.11 2.36 -4.37
N TRP A 126 4.90 3.06 -3.56
CA TRP A 126 6.05 2.45 -2.90
C TRP A 126 5.63 1.29 -1.98
N LEU A 127 4.54 1.44 -1.23
CA LEU A 127 3.98 0.37 -0.40
C LEU A 127 3.59 -0.87 -1.21
N PHE A 128 3.01 -0.68 -2.38
CA PHE A 128 2.63 -1.78 -3.26
C PHE A 128 3.85 -2.65 -3.59
N PHE A 129 4.97 -2.04 -3.98
CA PHE A 129 6.21 -2.77 -4.25
C PHE A 129 6.83 -3.37 -2.99
N ALA A 130 6.85 -2.62 -1.88
CA ALA A 130 7.42 -3.08 -0.62
C ALA A 130 6.67 -4.23 0.03
N GLN A 131 5.37 -4.39 -0.26
CA GLN A 131 4.52 -5.47 0.24
C GLN A 131 4.42 -6.66 -0.71
N ALA A 132 4.93 -6.53 -1.92
CA ALA A 132 4.91 -7.61 -2.88
C ALA A 132 5.72 -8.80 -2.33
N LYS A 133 5.08 -9.95 -2.23
CA LYS A 133 5.75 -11.19 -1.86
C LYS A 133 6.47 -11.74 -3.08
N HIS A 134 7.79 -11.73 -3.04
CA HIS A 134 8.60 -12.25 -4.12
C HIS A 134 8.83 -13.75 -3.93
N VAL A 135 8.03 -14.57 -4.61
CA VAL A 135 8.14 -16.03 -4.59
C VAL A 135 9.51 -16.49 -5.08
N VAL A 136 10.19 -15.68 -5.90
CA VAL A 136 11.56 -15.92 -6.36
C VAL A 136 12.55 -16.11 -5.21
N ASN A 137 12.32 -15.48 -4.05
CA ASN A 137 13.18 -15.65 -2.87
C ASN A 137 13.24 -17.11 -2.37
N LEU A 138 12.22 -17.93 -2.66
CA LEU A 138 12.24 -19.35 -2.33
C LEU A 138 13.34 -20.11 -3.07
N TYR A 139 13.61 -19.72 -4.32
CA TYR A 139 14.66 -20.33 -5.15
C TYR A 139 16.08 -19.92 -4.69
N HIS A 140 16.17 -18.86 -3.88
CA HIS A 140 17.42 -18.33 -3.36
C HIS A 140 17.62 -18.63 -1.85
N GLY A 141 16.94 -19.63 -1.33
CA GLY A 141 17.15 -20.15 0.02
C GLY A 141 16.31 -19.50 1.12
N SER A 142 15.42 -18.60 0.80
CA SER A 142 14.43 -18.12 1.78
C SER A 142 13.43 -19.25 2.08
N GLN A 143 13.28 -19.61 3.35
CA GLN A 143 12.30 -20.63 3.75
C GLN A 143 10.89 -20.05 4.00
N GLN A 144 10.75 -18.74 3.93
CA GLN A 144 9.49 -18.01 4.12
C GLN A 144 9.44 -16.83 3.13
N VAL A 145 8.27 -16.58 2.57
CA VAL A 145 7.94 -15.44 1.73
C VAL A 145 6.80 -14.63 2.35
#